data_2b5e685e9f7910d7039364d4e215ef64
#
_entry.id   2b5e685e9f7910d7039364d4e215ef64
#
_cell.length_a   1.000
_cell.length_b   1.000
_cell.length_c   1.000
_cell.angle_alpha   90.00
_cell.angle_beta   90.00
_cell.angle_gamma   90.00
#
_symmetry.space_group_name_H-M   'P 1'
#
loop_
_entity.id
_entity.type
_entity.pdbx_description
1 polymer ?
#
loop_
_entity_poly.entity_id
_entity_poly.type
_entity_poly.pdbx_seq_one_letter_code
_entity_poly.pdbx_strand_id
1 'polypeptide(L)'
;MSLSVAVIGYAQEPRQKIIFNTEWKFHNGDVTNGQFIGFNDGQWRTLNLPHDWSIEGPFSEQWASATAFLPGGIGWYRKTFILPQNMLNKQVFIYFDGVYKNSEVWVNGHFLGKRPNGFIACTYKLTPYLNKKGKNLIAVKVDHTEFADSRWYPGSGINRNVYLIALDPIHVQQWGVAFTTPR
;
A
#
# COMPACT_ATOMS: atom_id res chain seq x y z
N MET A 1 -17.88 -52.00 19.50
CA MET A 1 -18.18 -50.58 19.54
C MET A 1 -17.13 -49.85 18.73
N SER A 2 -17.46 -49.41 17.53
CA SER A 2 -16.52 -48.68 16.65
C SER A 2 -16.68 -47.20 16.89
N LEU A 3 -15.62 -46.52 17.35
CA LEU A 3 -15.61 -45.05 17.53
C LEU A 3 -15.23 -44.43 16.20
N SER A 4 -16.19 -43.78 15.51
CA SER A 4 -15.91 -42.95 14.36
C SER A 4 -15.44 -41.59 14.83
N VAL A 5 -14.17 -41.26 14.59
CA VAL A 5 -13.61 -39.94 14.83
C VAL A 5 -13.94 -39.09 13.59
N ALA A 6 -14.85 -38.15 13.71
CA ALA A 6 -15.08 -37.16 12.68
C ALA A 6 -13.93 -36.11 12.70
N VAL A 7 -13.08 -36.11 11.69
CA VAL A 7 -12.10 -35.07 11.47
C VAL A 7 -12.83 -33.87 10.85
N ILE A 8 -13.08 -32.85 11.66
CA ILE A 8 -13.58 -31.56 11.16
C ILE A 8 -12.40 -30.83 10.49
N GLY A 9 -12.30 -30.98 9.18
CA GLY A 9 -11.37 -30.17 8.39
C GLY A 9 -11.87 -28.74 8.30
N TYR A 10 -11.20 -27.82 8.94
CA TYR A 10 -11.42 -26.39 8.68
C TYR A 10 -10.89 -26.07 7.28
N ALA A 11 -11.77 -25.76 6.33
CA ALA A 11 -11.37 -25.23 5.05
C ALA A 11 -10.68 -23.88 5.30
N GLN A 12 -9.40 -23.78 4.94
CA GLN A 12 -8.72 -22.48 4.94
C GLN A 12 -9.39 -21.58 3.90
N GLU A 13 -9.69 -20.34 4.27
CA GLU A 13 -10.25 -19.37 3.31
C GLU A 13 -9.28 -19.23 2.11
N PRO A 14 -9.77 -19.46 0.88
CA PRO A 14 -8.95 -19.43 -0.34
C PRO A 14 -8.40 -18.03 -0.62
N ARG A 15 -9.06 -17.00 -0.10
CA ARG A 15 -8.64 -15.59 -0.18
C ARG A 15 -8.64 -14.98 1.21
N GLN A 16 -7.49 -14.46 1.62
CA GLN A 16 -7.35 -13.68 2.85
C GLN A 16 -7.07 -12.23 2.49
N LYS A 17 -7.79 -11.31 3.09
CA LYS A 17 -7.55 -9.85 2.96
C LYS A 17 -7.47 -9.27 4.35
N ILE A 18 -6.27 -8.80 4.73
CA ILE A 18 -6.02 -8.20 6.05
C ILE A 18 -5.68 -6.72 5.90
N ILE A 19 -6.18 -5.90 6.82
CA ILE A 19 -5.84 -4.48 6.91
C ILE A 19 -4.36 -4.34 7.25
N PHE A 20 -3.67 -3.44 6.53
CA PHE A 20 -2.23 -3.21 6.65
C PHE A 20 -1.92 -1.73 6.97
N ASN A 21 -2.79 -1.08 7.74
CA ASN A 21 -2.79 0.37 7.95
C ASN A 21 -1.91 0.85 9.10
N THR A 22 -1.58 0.00 10.08
CA THR A 22 -0.93 0.42 11.33
C THR A 22 0.58 0.58 11.19
N GLU A 23 1.20 1.42 12.04
CA GLU A 23 2.65 1.50 12.26
C GLU A 23 3.48 1.75 10.99
N TRP A 24 3.04 2.66 10.14
CA TRP A 24 3.85 3.15 9.04
C TRP A 24 4.78 4.26 9.51
N LYS A 25 6.02 4.20 9.07
CA LYS A 25 6.98 5.31 9.18
C LYS A 25 6.71 6.30 8.06
N PHE A 26 6.67 7.59 8.36
CA PHE A 26 6.42 8.67 7.42
C PHE A 26 7.49 9.77 7.52
N HIS A 27 7.89 10.27 6.38
CA HIS A 27 8.75 11.44 6.23
C HIS A 27 8.18 12.37 5.17
N ASN A 28 8.03 13.64 5.52
CA ASN A 28 7.66 14.70 4.58
C ASN A 28 8.95 15.30 3.98
N GLY A 29 9.12 15.16 2.68
CA GLY A 29 10.31 15.54 1.93
C GLY A 29 10.88 14.37 1.13
N ASP A 30 11.74 14.67 0.16
CA ASP A 30 12.42 13.64 -0.62
C ASP A 30 13.67 13.14 0.10
N VAL A 31 13.94 11.86 -0.05
CA VAL A 31 15.17 11.24 0.46
C VAL A 31 15.80 10.34 -0.59
N THR A 32 17.10 10.31 -0.61
CA THR A 32 17.86 9.38 -1.46
C THR A 32 17.89 8.00 -0.79
N ASN A 33 17.64 6.95 -1.57
CA ASN A 33 17.74 5.57 -1.11
C ASN A 33 16.71 5.13 -0.06
N GLY A 34 15.60 5.86 0.10
CA GLY A 34 14.52 5.51 1.03
C GLY A 34 13.87 4.14 0.78
N GLN A 35 14.06 3.56 -0.41
CA GLN A 35 13.54 2.24 -0.79
C GLN A 35 14.36 1.07 -0.23
N PHE A 36 15.60 1.27 0.22
CA PHE A 36 16.46 0.17 0.65
C PHE A 36 16.28 -0.19 2.11
N ILE A 37 16.46 -1.48 2.44
CA ILE A 37 16.31 -2.01 3.81
C ILE A 37 17.28 -1.34 4.78
N GLY A 38 18.52 -1.06 4.35
CA GLY A 38 19.56 -0.44 5.18
C GLY A 38 19.40 1.06 5.43
N PHE A 39 18.37 1.71 4.83
CA PHE A 39 18.11 3.13 5.09
C PHE A 39 17.66 3.34 6.54
N ASN A 40 18.25 4.33 7.22
CA ASN A 40 17.91 4.65 8.62
C ASN A 40 16.66 5.54 8.67
N ASP A 41 15.52 4.96 9.02
CA ASP A 41 14.25 5.65 9.24
C ASP A 41 13.92 5.86 10.73
N GLY A 42 14.92 5.80 11.60
CA GLY A 42 14.74 5.90 13.06
C GLY A 42 14.09 7.20 13.51
N GLN A 43 14.33 8.30 12.78
CA GLN A 43 13.78 9.63 13.06
C GLN A 43 12.44 9.89 12.37
N TRP A 44 11.93 8.95 11.57
CA TRP A 44 10.66 9.12 10.90
C TRP A 44 9.49 8.97 11.85
N ARG A 45 8.45 9.77 11.64
CA ARG A 45 7.23 9.70 12.43
C ARG A 45 6.49 8.40 12.18
N THR A 46 6.02 7.75 13.24
CA THR A 46 5.13 6.58 13.12
C THR A 46 3.68 7.05 13.10
N LEU A 47 2.90 6.53 12.16
CA LEU A 47 1.49 6.87 12.00
C LEU A 47 0.67 5.68 11.47
N ASN A 48 -0.64 5.83 11.47
CA ASN A 48 -1.57 4.90 10.86
C ASN A 48 -2.17 5.49 9.59
N LEU A 49 -2.49 4.63 8.62
CA LEU A 49 -3.23 4.99 7.42
C LEU A 49 -4.75 4.90 7.68
N PRO A 50 -5.58 5.60 6.92
CA PRO A 50 -5.26 6.61 5.90
C PRO A 50 -4.53 7.84 6.44
N HIS A 51 -3.68 8.45 5.60
CA HIS A 51 -2.91 9.62 5.97
C HIS A 51 -2.83 10.61 4.80
N ASP A 52 -3.02 11.88 5.11
CA ASP A 52 -2.92 13.01 4.21
C ASP A 52 -2.07 14.09 4.88
N TRP A 53 -0.84 14.31 4.37
CA TRP A 53 0.05 15.30 5.00
C TRP A 53 -0.31 16.75 4.67
N SER A 54 -1.10 17.00 3.61
CA SER A 54 -1.46 18.36 3.24
C SER A 54 -2.29 19.04 4.32
N ILE A 55 -3.23 18.30 4.95
CA ILE A 55 -4.08 18.85 6.02
C ILE A 55 -3.34 19.13 7.33
N GLU A 56 -2.12 18.69 7.45
CA GLU A 56 -1.25 18.95 8.61
C GLU A 56 -0.46 20.25 8.47
N GLY A 57 -0.38 20.79 7.25
CA GLY A 57 0.31 22.04 6.95
C GLY A 57 -0.59 23.27 7.12
N PRO A 58 0.03 24.45 7.26
CA PRO A 58 -0.73 25.70 7.31
C PRO A 58 -1.31 26.07 5.94
N PHE A 59 -2.47 26.72 5.93
CA PHE A 59 -2.96 27.38 4.74
C PHE A 59 -2.03 28.53 4.33
N SER A 60 -1.76 28.66 3.03
CA SER A 60 -0.93 29.73 2.49
C SER A 60 -1.32 30.06 1.06
N GLU A 61 -1.34 31.35 0.70
CA GLU A 61 -1.58 31.83 -0.66
C GLU A 61 -0.48 31.42 -1.65
N GLN A 62 0.67 30.95 -1.16
CA GLN A 62 1.73 30.39 -2.02
C GLN A 62 1.34 29.05 -2.65
N TRP A 63 0.31 28.36 -2.12
CA TRP A 63 -0.21 27.11 -2.65
C TRP A 63 -1.42 27.38 -3.56
N ALA A 64 -1.71 26.43 -4.45
CA ALA A 64 -2.83 26.58 -5.37
C ALA A 64 -4.18 26.55 -4.65
N SER A 65 -5.12 27.39 -5.11
CA SER A 65 -6.52 27.33 -4.67
C SER A 65 -7.15 25.97 -4.97
N ALA A 66 -6.73 25.30 -6.04
CA ALA A 66 -7.16 23.94 -6.41
C ALA A 66 -6.80 22.89 -5.35
N THR A 67 -5.74 23.10 -4.59
CA THR A 67 -5.36 22.26 -3.44
C THR A 67 -5.81 22.84 -2.10
N ALA A 68 -6.84 23.71 -2.12
CA ALA A 68 -7.38 24.42 -0.95
C ALA A 68 -6.30 25.23 -0.20
N PHE A 69 -5.31 25.78 -0.89
CA PHE A 69 -4.19 26.53 -0.31
C PHE A 69 -3.35 25.70 0.70
N LEU A 70 -3.36 24.39 0.55
CA LEU A 70 -2.59 23.46 1.37
C LEU A 70 -1.35 22.94 0.64
N PRO A 71 -0.27 22.58 1.37
CA PRO A 71 0.99 22.17 0.78
C PRO A 71 0.90 20.81 0.08
N GLY A 72 1.51 20.70 -1.10
CA GLY A 72 1.84 19.45 -1.76
C GLY A 72 3.18 18.90 -1.32
N GLY A 73 4.01 18.46 -2.28
CA GLY A 73 5.39 18.01 -2.06
C GLY A 73 5.59 16.52 -2.22
N ILE A 74 6.68 16.01 -1.63
CA ILE A 74 7.03 14.59 -1.67
C ILE A 74 6.89 14.01 -0.27
N GLY A 75 6.29 12.81 -0.17
CA GLY A 75 6.19 12.06 1.06
C GLY A 75 6.68 10.62 0.87
N TRP A 76 7.39 10.12 1.87
CA TRP A 76 7.84 8.75 1.91
C TRP A 76 7.17 8.00 3.05
N TYR A 77 6.74 6.77 2.75
CA TYR A 77 6.18 5.82 3.70
C TYR A 77 7.01 4.55 3.71
N ARG A 78 7.27 4.01 4.91
CA ARG A 78 7.98 2.75 5.06
C ARG A 78 7.29 1.90 6.12
N LYS A 79 7.20 0.60 5.87
CA LYS A 79 6.67 -0.36 6.86
C LYS A 79 7.44 -1.66 6.82
N THR A 80 8.02 -2.00 7.96
CA THR A 80 8.64 -3.31 8.19
C THR A 80 7.61 -4.28 8.73
N PHE A 81 7.58 -5.51 8.21
CA PHE A 81 6.64 -6.55 8.64
C PHE A 81 7.24 -7.96 8.51
N ILE A 82 6.66 -8.89 9.23
CA ILE A 82 6.91 -10.33 9.08
C ILE A 82 5.67 -10.93 8.42
N LEU A 83 5.88 -11.78 7.42
CA LEU A 83 4.77 -12.44 6.74
C LEU A 83 4.05 -13.39 7.70
N PRO A 84 2.72 -13.28 7.87
CA PRO A 84 1.95 -14.22 8.69
C PRO A 84 2.12 -15.67 8.23
N GLN A 85 2.21 -16.59 9.18
CA GLN A 85 2.46 -18.02 8.92
C GLN A 85 1.48 -18.64 7.91
N ASN A 86 0.21 -18.28 8.00
CA ASN A 86 -0.85 -18.76 7.09
C ASN A 86 -0.76 -18.20 5.65
N MET A 87 0.17 -17.26 5.37
CA MET A 87 0.42 -16.70 4.05
C MET A 87 1.68 -17.24 3.37
N LEU A 88 2.52 -18.03 4.06
CA LEU A 88 3.84 -18.45 3.56
C LEU A 88 3.80 -19.26 2.25
N ASN A 89 2.72 -20.01 2.01
CA ASN A 89 2.54 -20.85 0.82
C ASN A 89 1.53 -20.27 -0.18
N LYS A 90 1.13 -19.01 0.02
CA LYS A 90 0.17 -18.31 -0.83
C LYS A 90 0.85 -17.33 -1.76
N GLN A 91 0.12 -16.89 -2.78
CA GLN A 91 0.47 -15.73 -3.58
C GLN A 91 0.09 -14.48 -2.79
N VAL A 92 1.07 -13.65 -2.45
CA VAL A 92 0.87 -12.46 -1.62
C VAL A 92 0.95 -11.20 -2.46
N PHE A 93 -0.01 -10.31 -2.25
CA PHE A 93 -0.12 -9.03 -2.91
C PHE A 93 -0.30 -7.92 -1.87
N ILE A 94 0.16 -6.71 -2.21
CA ILE A 94 -0.23 -5.50 -1.53
C ILE A 94 -1.25 -4.76 -2.41
N TYR A 95 -2.35 -4.31 -1.78
CA TYR A 95 -3.41 -3.57 -2.44
C TYR A 95 -3.56 -2.21 -1.78
N PHE A 96 -3.39 -1.16 -2.57
CA PHE A 96 -3.65 0.21 -2.19
C PHE A 96 -5.00 0.63 -2.75
N ASP A 97 -5.91 1.05 -1.90
CA ASP A 97 -7.23 1.52 -2.32
C ASP A 97 -7.18 2.92 -2.93
N GLY A 98 -6.17 3.71 -2.56
CA GLY A 98 -5.83 5.00 -3.16
C GLY A 98 -4.56 5.60 -2.57
N VAL A 99 -3.74 6.18 -3.46
CA VAL A 99 -2.52 6.92 -3.11
C VAL A 99 -2.43 8.15 -4.01
N TYR A 100 -2.52 9.34 -3.47
CA TYR A 100 -2.50 10.57 -4.25
C TYR A 100 -1.16 11.28 -4.07
N LYS A 101 -0.32 11.40 -5.12
CA LYS A 101 -0.36 10.81 -6.48
C LYS A 101 1.06 10.43 -6.91
N ASN A 102 1.26 10.02 -8.18
CA ASN A 102 2.56 9.61 -8.73
C ASN A 102 3.32 8.64 -7.83
N SER A 103 2.60 7.69 -7.21
CA SER A 103 3.20 6.77 -6.24
C SER A 103 4.13 5.77 -6.90
N GLU A 104 5.28 5.56 -6.28
CA GLU A 104 6.24 4.50 -6.60
C GLU A 104 6.33 3.55 -5.40
N VAL A 105 6.35 2.24 -5.67
CA VAL A 105 6.27 1.21 -4.63
C VAL A 105 7.40 0.22 -4.78
N TRP A 106 8.02 -0.14 -3.65
CA TRP A 106 9.08 -1.16 -3.56
C TRP A 106 8.77 -2.15 -2.45
N VAL A 107 9.25 -3.38 -2.63
CA VAL A 107 9.37 -4.38 -1.57
C VAL A 107 10.81 -4.86 -1.49
N ASN A 108 11.42 -4.80 -0.31
CA ASN A 108 12.80 -5.23 -0.06
C ASN A 108 13.82 -4.60 -1.05
N GLY A 109 13.59 -3.35 -1.48
CA GLY A 109 14.39 -2.64 -2.46
C GLY A 109 14.05 -2.95 -3.93
N HIS A 110 13.20 -3.94 -4.22
CA HIS A 110 12.75 -4.25 -5.57
C HIS A 110 11.58 -3.36 -5.97
N PHE A 111 11.73 -2.65 -7.09
CA PHE A 111 10.69 -1.79 -7.65
C PHE A 111 9.53 -2.61 -8.18
N LEU A 112 8.32 -2.29 -7.72
CA LEU A 112 7.09 -2.99 -8.12
C LEU A 112 6.32 -2.24 -9.22
N GLY A 113 6.43 -0.91 -9.24
CA GLY A 113 5.79 -0.09 -10.25
C GLY A 113 5.49 1.32 -9.79
N LYS A 114 5.05 2.14 -10.76
CA LYS A 114 4.60 3.51 -10.59
C LYS A 114 3.13 3.65 -10.94
N ARG A 115 2.38 4.42 -10.15
CA ARG A 115 0.98 4.76 -10.42
C ARG A 115 0.81 6.27 -10.40
N PRO A 116 0.65 6.91 -11.59
CA PRO A 116 0.44 8.36 -11.67
C PRO A 116 -0.93 8.80 -11.13
N ASN A 117 -1.99 8.02 -11.42
CA ASN A 117 -3.35 8.36 -11.03
C ASN A 117 -3.58 8.07 -9.54
N GLY A 118 -4.06 9.07 -8.80
CA GLY A 118 -4.29 8.99 -7.34
C GLY A 118 -5.65 8.42 -6.92
N PHE A 119 -6.60 8.28 -7.84
CA PHE A 119 -7.98 7.86 -7.53
C PHE A 119 -8.25 6.37 -7.77
N ILE A 120 -7.38 5.70 -8.53
CA ILE A 120 -7.55 4.30 -8.91
C ILE A 120 -6.75 3.41 -7.97
N ALA A 121 -7.41 2.39 -7.44
CA ALA A 121 -6.76 1.36 -6.65
C ALA A 121 -5.69 0.60 -7.47
N CYS A 122 -4.63 0.15 -6.81
CA CYS A 122 -3.57 -0.62 -7.44
C CYS A 122 -3.14 -1.81 -6.59
N THR A 123 -2.66 -2.85 -7.29
CA THR A 123 -2.21 -4.10 -6.67
C THR A 123 -0.84 -4.46 -7.21
N TYR A 124 0.07 -4.84 -6.31
CA TYR A 124 1.39 -5.32 -6.67
C TYR A 124 1.64 -6.71 -6.06
N LYS A 125 2.21 -7.62 -6.86
CA LYS A 125 2.60 -8.95 -6.39
C LYS A 125 3.89 -8.87 -5.59
N LEU A 126 3.86 -9.35 -4.35
CA LEU A 126 5.00 -9.34 -3.45
C LEU A 126 5.78 -10.65 -3.47
N THR A 127 5.10 -11.78 -3.71
CA THR A 127 5.61 -13.15 -3.54
C THR A 127 7.03 -13.39 -4.03
N PRO A 128 7.47 -12.90 -5.23
CA PRO A 128 8.81 -13.17 -5.73
C PRO A 128 9.94 -12.56 -4.89
N TYR A 129 9.63 -11.51 -4.13
CA TYR A 129 10.61 -10.67 -3.45
C TYR A 129 10.52 -10.78 -1.91
N LEU A 130 9.59 -11.59 -1.38
CA LEU A 130 9.40 -11.73 0.07
C LEU A 130 10.43 -12.64 0.70
N ASN A 131 10.98 -12.19 1.83
CA ASN A 131 11.67 -13.06 2.77
C ASN A 131 10.62 -13.79 3.61
N LYS A 132 10.51 -15.10 3.41
CA LYS A 132 9.52 -15.93 4.10
C LYS A 132 9.81 -16.16 5.59
N LYS A 133 11.07 -16.02 6.00
CA LYS A 133 11.51 -16.34 7.38
C LYS A 133 11.97 -15.13 8.17
N GLY A 134 11.87 -13.92 7.61
CA GLY A 134 12.40 -12.73 8.24
C GLY A 134 11.58 -11.49 7.97
N LYS A 135 12.18 -10.36 8.30
CA LYS A 135 11.58 -9.05 8.08
C LYS A 135 11.52 -8.72 6.59
N ASN A 136 10.46 -8.09 6.18
CA ASN A 136 10.24 -7.50 4.88
C ASN A 136 9.99 -6.00 5.05
N LEU A 137 10.30 -5.23 4.02
CA LEU A 137 10.08 -3.79 3.97
C LEU A 137 9.21 -3.46 2.77
N ILE A 138 8.12 -2.71 2.97
CA ILE A 138 7.46 -1.94 1.92
C ILE A 138 7.93 -0.50 2.02
N ALA A 139 8.30 0.10 0.89
CA ALA A 139 8.55 1.53 0.77
C ALA A 139 7.65 2.11 -0.32
N VAL A 140 7.11 3.30 -0.07
CA VAL A 140 6.25 4.03 -1.00
C VAL A 140 6.73 5.48 -1.04
N LYS A 141 7.06 5.97 -2.23
CA LYS A 141 7.25 7.39 -2.51
C LYS A 141 5.98 7.93 -3.14
N VAL A 142 5.53 9.08 -2.69
CA VAL A 142 4.38 9.80 -3.24
C VAL A 142 4.85 11.18 -3.65
N ASP A 143 4.61 11.55 -4.91
CA ASP A 143 5.04 12.83 -5.46
C ASP A 143 3.81 13.67 -5.87
N HIS A 144 3.48 14.64 -5.03
CA HIS A 144 2.45 15.65 -5.26
C HIS A 144 3.10 17.04 -5.33
N THR A 145 4.13 17.18 -6.17
CA THR A 145 4.83 18.47 -6.38
C THR A 145 4.16 19.35 -7.43
N GLU A 146 3.24 18.82 -8.25
CA GLU A 146 2.49 19.64 -9.20
C GLU A 146 1.66 20.70 -8.47
N PHE A 147 1.83 21.96 -8.89
CA PHE A 147 1.23 23.12 -8.22
C PHE A 147 -0.30 23.12 -8.29
N ALA A 148 -0.88 22.78 -9.46
CA ALA A 148 -2.32 22.74 -9.66
C ALA A 148 -2.67 21.59 -10.61
N ASP A 149 -3.13 20.47 -10.06
CA ASP A 149 -3.38 19.23 -10.79
C ASP A 149 -4.85 18.80 -10.80
N SER A 150 -5.70 19.52 -10.10
CA SER A 150 -7.15 19.28 -10.04
C SER A 150 -7.93 20.59 -9.86
N ARG A 151 -9.25 20.50 -9.80
CA ARG A 151 -10.17 21.63 -9.50
C ARG A 151 -10.80 21.50 -8.10
N TRP A 152 -10.36 20.56 -7.31
CA TRP A 152 -10.84 20.29 -5.95
C TRP A 152 -9.69 19.75 -5.11
N TYR A 153 -9.86 19.76 -3.82
CA TYR A 153 -8.87 19.21 -2.88
C TYR A 153 -8.76 17.69 -3.02
N PRO A 154 -7.61 17.14 -3.47
CA PRO A 154 -7.44 15.71 -3.68
C PRO A 154 -6.76 14.99 -2.51
N GLY A 155 -6.15 15.73 -1.57
CA GLY A 155 -5.26 15.18 -0.54
C GLY A 155 -3.85 14.89 -1.04
N SER A 156 -2.99 14.42 -0.13
CA SER A 156 -1.61 14.01 -0.45
C SER A 156 -1.21 12.81 0.40
N GLY A 157 -0.80 11.71 -0.23
CA GLY A 157 -0.32 10.54 0.50
C GLY A 157 -1.13 9.28 0.28
N ILE A 158 -0.97 8.34 1.20
CA ILE A 158 -1.77 7.10 1.22
C ILE A 158 -3.10 7.42 1.91
N ASN A 159 -4.01 8.04 1.17
CA ASN A 159 -5.25 8.61 1.68
C ASN A 159 -6.41 7.61 1.79
N ARG A 160 -6.18 6.33 1.51
CA ARG A 160 -7.13 5.23 1.69
C ARG A 160 -6.46 4.02 2.32
N ASN A 161 -7.24 2.97 2.54
CA ASN A 161 -6.76 1.77 3.18
C ASN A 161 -5.72 1.01 2.34
N VAL A 162 -4.83 0.32 3.03
CA VAL A 162 -3.88 -0.64 2.46
C VAL A 162 -4.19 -2.02 3.00
N TYR A 163 -4.05 -3.03 2.14
CA TYR A 163 -4.30 -4.42 2.52
C TYR A 163 -3.18 -5.33 2.04
N LEU A 164 -2.87 -6.36 2.81
CA LEU A 164 -2.22 -7.56 2.31
C LEU A 164 -3.30 -8.56 1.87
N ILE A 165 -3.15 -9.09 0.67
CA ILE A 165 -4.03 -10.10 0.11
C ILE A 165 -3.21 -11.36 -0.13
N ALA A 166 -3.65 -12.48 0.43
CA ALA A 166 -3.06 -13.78 0.19
C ALA A 166 -4.06 -14.70 -0.52
N LEU A 167 -3.63 -15.29 -1.61
CA LEU A 167 -4.43 -16.12 -2.51
C LEU A 167 -3.76 -17.48 -2.70
N ASP A 168 -4.54 -18.52 -2.90
CA ASP A 168 -4.00 -19.81 -3.31
C ASP A 168 -3.30 -19.69 -4.68
N PRO A 169 -2.37 -20.59 -5.03
CA PRO A 169 -1.66 -20.55 -6.31
C PRO A 169 -2.62 -20.50 -7.51
N ILE A 170 -3.73 -21.23 -7.44
CA ILE A 170 -4.82 -21.20 -8.42
C ILE A 170 -5.94 -20.34 -7.85
N HIS A 171 -6.20 -19.19 -8.47
CA HIS A 171 -7.19 -18.21 -7.99
C HIS A 171 -7.69 -17.34 -9.15
N VAL A 172 -8.88 -16.76 -8.97
CA VAL A 172 -9.36 -15.67 -9.84
C VAL A 172 -8.59 -14.39 -9.48
N GLN A 173 -8.01 -13.75 -10.47
CA GLN A 173 -7.29 -12.49 -10.29
C GLN A 173 -8.20 -11.41 -9.70
N GLN A 174 -7.58 -10.41 -9.07
CA GLN A 174 -8.28 -9.19 -8.68
C GLN A 174 -8.87 -8.54 -9.95
N TRP A 175 -10.19 -8.26 -9.94
CA TRP A 175 -10.97 -7.79 -11.10
C TRP A 175 -10.93 -8.72 -12.33
N GLY A 176 -10.63 -10.00 -12.13
CA GLY A 176 -10.50 -11.00 -13.22
C GLY A 176 -11.82 -11.58 -13.73
N VAL A 177 -12.98 -11.11 -13.27
CA VAL A 177 -14.30 -11.52 -13.75
C VAL A 177 -14.93 -10.35 -14.51
N ALA A 178 -15.26 -10.57 -15.77
CA ALA A 178 -15.98 -9.61 -16.60
C ALA A 178 -17.31 -10.22 -17.06
N PHE A 179 -18.38 -9.45 -16.96
CA PHE A 179 -19.71 -9.83 -17.49
C PHE A 179 -20.01 -8.95 -18.70
N THR A 180 -20.37 -9.58 -19.80
CA THR A 180 -20.83 -8.89 -21.02
C THR A 180 -22.22 -9.41 -21.38
N THR A 181 -23.11 -8.52 -21.80
CA THR A 181 -24.39 -8.88 -22.39
C THR A 181 -24.22 -8.83 -23.91
N PRO A 182 -24.42 -9.96 -24.64
CA PRO A 182 -24.45 -9.91 -26.08
C PRO A 182 -25.64 -9.04 -26.53
N ARG A 183 -25.44 -8.24 -27.57
CA ARG A 183 -26.49 -7.45 -28.23
C ARG A 183 -27.27 -8.34 -29.16
#